data_68ef128afc44bfbc5c668be5c467f247
#
_entry.id   68ef128afc44bfbc5c668be5c467f247
#
_cell.length_a   1.000
_cell.length_b   1.000
_cell.length_c   1.000
_cell.angle_alpha   90.00
_cell.angle_beta   90.00
_cell.angle_gamma   90.00
#
_symmetry.space_group_name_H-M   'P 1'
#
loop_
_entity.id
_entity.type
_entity.pdbx_description
1 polymer ?
#
loop_
_entity_poly.entity_id
_entity_poly.type
_entity_poly.pdbx_seq_one_letter_code
_entity_poly.pdbx_strand_id
1 'polypeptide(L)'
;MTKRALLIASSSLALMLGLTGHAAADPLWPPIMRDVAPTAATTTADVGDYIPGEIVVDVKDDLSESEIEKLGKEFQITLRDNSPGVKDDGKVTVANVPTSDVGGLIARLAADPRVEAAEPAGIAKMLWTPNDPKYGEQWHMKRAGAESAWEYACGEGVVVSVVDTGIACYDADGFMKGTDLAGTTCVPGYNFVGKNEIAADDQGHGTHVAGTIAQTTNNGVGVAGLAHCAKLMPVKVLSARGWGTMADVAEGIRWSADHGAQVINLSLGAPMKSKVVENAVNYAIKKGVVVVAAAGNSGRSVGWPAAYPGVIAVSATDKNDNIAWFSSRGPEVAIGAPGVGVTQQTICEAGKNKCEQWGVFNGTSMASPHVAGAAALLVGQGVTNPDSVKAILQATATPKEDKNLFGAGILEAGKAAMHTHWVHVAVRLVALLALGGVVASRIKKKGGKVEGGAGKVLGALVASVGLLPILPLLGIPA
;
A
#
# COMPACT_ATOMS: atom_id res chain seq x y z
N MET A 1 -29.88 26.62 -33.65
CA MET A 1 -29.61 25.27 -33.03
C MET A 1 -28.10 25.03 -32.78
N THR A 2 -27.35 25.98 -32.24
CA THR A 2 -25.88 25.87 -32.21
C THR A 2 -25.21 26.30 -30.89
N LYS A 3 -25.93 26.88 -29.93
CA LYS A 3 -25.33 27.32 -28.66
C LYS A 3 -25.51 26.34 -27.49
N ARG A 4 -26.50 25.44 -27.51
CA ARG A 4 -26.72 24.46 -26.44
C ARG A 4 -25.84 23.19 -26.52
N ALA A 5 -25.35 22.84 -27.69
CA ALA A 5 -24.49 21.68 -27.86
C ALA A 5 -23.02 21.94 -27.44
N LEU A 6 -22.61 23.21 -27.37
CA LEU A 6 -21.25 23.60 -26.97
C LEU A 6 -21.08 23.66 -25.45
N LEU A 7 -22.17 23.97 -24.71
CA LEU A 7 -22.14 24.00 -23.22
C LEU A 7 -22.11 22.63 -22.58
N ILE A 8 -22.67 21.59 -23.20
CA ILE A 8 -22.66 20.22 -22.68
C ILE A 8 -21.27 19.58 -22.90
N ALA A 9 -20.58 19.96 -23.96
CA ALA A 9 -19.22 19.46 -24.22
C ALA A 9 -18.17 20.12 -23.29
N SER A 10 -18.39 21.37 -22.86
CA SER A 10 -17.50 22.07 -21.93
C SER A 10 -17.66 21.59 -20.48
N SER A 11 -18.88 21.23 -20.05
CA SER A 11 -19.14 20.72 -18.71
C SER A 11 -18.60 19.30 -18.50
N SER A 12 -18.63 18.45 -19.52
CA SER A 12 -18.05 17.10 -19.44
C SER A 12 -16.52 17.10 -19.44
N LEU A 13 -15.90 18.08 -20.09
CA LEU A 13 -14.44 18.23 -20.08
C LEU A 13 -13.96 18.85 -18.75
N ALA A 14 -14.73 19.76 -18.16
CA ALA A 14 -14.41 20.33 -16.84
C ALA A 14 -14.51 19.29 -15.69
N LEU A 15 -15.43 18.31 -15.81
CA LEU A 15 -15.54 17.23 -14.83
C LEU A 15 -14.39 16.22 -14.92
N MET A 16 -13.80 16.02 -16.10
CA MET A 16 -12.61 15.16 -16.26
C MET A 16 -11.30 15.88 -15.90
N LEU A 17 -11.25 17.21 -16.00
CA LEU A 17 -10.09 18.02 -15.60
C LEU A 17 -10.09 18.34 -14.11
N GLY A 18 -11.24 18.29 -13.44
CA GLY A 18 -11.37 18.50 -12.00
C GLY A 18 -10.84 17.34 -11.13
N LEU A 19 -10.49 16.20 -11.74
CA LEU A 19 -9.86 15.06 -11.07
C LEU A 19 -8.32 15.11 -11.06
N THR A 20 -7.73 16.15 -11.63
CA THR A 20 -6.27 16.33 -11.70
C THR A 20 -5.71 17.42 -10.79
N GLY A 21 -6.54 17.98 -9.93
CA GLY A 21 -6.20 19.12 -9.07
C GLY A 21 -5.65 18.80 -7.69
N HIS A 22 -4.92 17.68 -7.52
CA HIS A 22 -3.95 17.57 -6.44
C HIS A 22 -2.59 17.45 -7.11
N ALA A 23 -1.82 18.54 -7.05
CA ALA A 23 -0.41 18.48 -7.29
C ALA A 23 0.15 17.40 -6.35
N ALA A 24 0.54 16.26 -6.92
CA ALA A 24 1.41 15.36 -6.20
C ALA A 24 2.60 16.22 -5.78
N ALA A 25 2.84 16.34 -4.48
CA ALA A 25 4.13 16.82 -4.02
C ALA A 25 5.16 15.94 -4.71
N ASP A 26 6.17 16.56 -5.31
CA ASP A 26 7.28 15.83 -5.89
C ASP A 26 7.76 14.82 -4.85
N PRO A 27 7.88 13.55 -5.19
CA PRO A 27 8.56 12.63 -4.29
C PRO A 27 9.94 13.24 -4.05
N LEU A 28 10.39 13.27 -2.79
CA LEU A 28 11.68 13.81 -2.33
C LEU A 28 12.90 13.16 -3.00
N TRP A 29 12.69 12.59 -4.17
CA TRP A 29 13.67 11.85 -4.94
C TRP A 29 13.68 12.33 -6.40
N PRO A 30 14.84 12.75 -6.92
CA PRO A 30 14.96 13.07 -8.33
C PRO A 30 14.66 11.80 -9.15
N PRO A 31 14.00 11.93 -10.31
CA PRO A 31 13.74 10.80 -11.19
C PRO A 31 15.09 10.27 -11.70
N ILE A 32 15.56 9.19 -11.10
CA ILE A 32 16.71 8.48 -11.62
C ILE A 32 16.24 7.60 -12.75
N MET A 33 16.72 7.95 -13.91
CA MET A 33 16.89 7.14 -15.11
C MET A 33 15.92 5.97 -15.25
N ARG A 34 14.93 6.22 -16.06
CA ARG A 34 14.34 5.15 -16.83
C ARG A 34 14.94 5.18 -18.20
N ASP A 35 15.43 4.05 -18.59
CA ASP A 35 15.17 3.50 -19.91
C ASP A 35 15.85 2.14 -20.00
N VAL A 36 15.25 1.15 -19.38
CA VAL A 36 15.21 -0.18 -19.96
C VAL A 36 13.75 -0.58 -19.99
N ALA A 37 13.07 -0.16 -21.03
CA ALA A 37 11.79 -0.74 -21.36
C ALA A 37 12.02 -2.21 -21.71
N PRO A 38 11.35 -3.18 -21.06
CA PRO A 38 11.35 -4.53 -21.56
C PRO A 38 10.65 -4.51 -22.91
N THR A 39 11.41 -4.75 -23.97
CA THR A 39 10.88 -5.05 -25.29
C THR A 39 10.21 -6.41 -25.21
N ALA A 40 8.93 -6.44 -25.08
CA ALA A 40 7.95 -7.38 -25.58
C ALA A 40 6.75 -7.47 -24.64
N ALA A 41 5.58 -7.47 -25.22
CA ALA A 41 4.29 -7.63 -24.57
C ALA A 41 4.29 -8.81 -23.60
N THR A 42 4.26 -8.54 -22.31
CA THR A 42 3.93 -9.53 -21.30
C THR A 42 2.58 -9.17 -20.71
N THR A 43 1.65 -10.07 -20.93
CA THR A 43 0.37 -10.16 -20.22
C THR A 43 0.62 -10.12 -18.72
N THR A 44 -0.17 -9.29 -18.04
CA THR A 44 -0.17 -9.09 -16.59
C THR A 44 -0.45 -10.41 -15.85
N ALA A 45 0.58 -11.10 -15.46
CA ALA A 45 0.53 -12.14 -14.46
C ALA A 45 1.76 -11.96 -13.57
N ASP A 46 1.51 -11.73 -12.28
CA ASP A 46 2.45 -11.81 -11.17
C ASP A 46 3.91 -11.47 -11.56
N VAL A 47 4.31 -10.21 -11.39
CA VAL A 47 5.73 -9.86 -11.46
C VAL A 47 6.35 -10.39 -10.17
N GLY A 48 6.59 -11.70 -10.16
CA GLY A 48 7.45 -12.35 -9.20
C GLY A 48 8.86 -11.77 -9.27
N ASP A 49 9.77 -12.33 -8.52
CA ASP A 49 11.17 -11.90 -8.51
C ASP A 49 11.92 -12.22 -9.83
N TYR A 50 11.21 -12.65 -10.87
CA TYR A 50 11.74 -13.08 -12.16
C TYR A 50 10.90 -12.59 -13.33
N ILE A 51 11.54 -12.39 -14.48
CA ILE A 51 10.84 -12.08 -15.75
C ILE A 51 10.26 -13.41 -16.31
N PRO A 52 8.91 -13.53 -16.42
CA PRO A 52 8.30 -14.77 -16.88
C PRO A 52 8.77 -15.16 -18.31
N GLY A 53 9.25 -16.39 -18.46
CA GLY A 53 9.70 -16.89 -19.75
C GLY A 53 11.01 -16.32 -20.25
N GLU A 54 11.81 -15.69 -19.39
CA GLU A 54 13.17 -15.28 -19.69
C GLU A 54 14.16 -15.99 -18.75
N ILE A 55 15.26 -16.46 -19.32
CA ILE A 55 16.38 -17.08 -18.58
C ILE A 55 17.67 -16.33 -18.88
N VAL A 56 18.54 -16.31 -17.89
CA VAL A 56 19.94 -15.87 -18.00
C VAL A 56 20.81 -17.10 -18.10
N VAL A 57 21.75 -17.09 -19.05
CA VAL A 57 22.71 -18.14 -19.23
C VAL A 57 24.11 -17.52 -19.29
N ASP A 58 24.87 -17.78 -18.26
CA ASP A 58 26.27 -17.39 -18.15
C ASP A 58 27.12 -18.50 -18.79
N VAL A 59 27.76 -18.17 -19.89
CA VAL A 59 28.56 -19.12 -20.66
C VAL A 59 30.06 -18.83 -20.45
N LYS A 60 30.90 -19.84 -20.58
CA LYS A 60 32.33 -19.68 -20.40
C LYS A 60 32.92 -18.58 -21.31
N ASP A 61 33.79 -17.77 -20.74
CA ASP A 61 34.38 -16.60 -21.39
C ASP A 61 35.17 -16.92 -22.67
N ASP A 62 35.72 -18.11 -22.77
CA ASP A 62 36.53 -18.57 -23.90
C ASP A 62 35.72 -19.08 -25.10
N LEU A 63 34.38 -19.14 -24.99
CA LEU A 63 33.53 -19.57 -26.10
C LEU A 63 33.45 -18.50 -27.19
N SER A 64 33.56 -18.93 -28.44
CA SER A 64 33.32 -18.10 -29.62
C SER A 64 31.81 -17.89 -29.83
N GLU A 65 31.43 -16.82 -30.54
CA GLU A 65 30.01 -16.56 -30.90
C GLU A 65 29.36 -17.75 -31.65
N SER A 66 30.16 -18.45 -32.50
CA SER A 66 29.68 -19.63 -33.22
C SER A 66 29.41 -20.82 -32.28
N GLU A 67 30.16 -20.95 -31.20
CA GLU A 67 29.94 -21.99 -30.20
C GLU A 67 28.71 -21.67 -29.31
N ILE A 68 28.48 -20.39 -28.97
CA ILE A 68 27.29 -19.94 -28.28
C ILE A 68 26.02 -20.13 -29.14
N GLU A 69 26.10 -19.79 -30.44
CA GLU A 69 25.01 -20.07 -31.38
C GLU A 69 24.72 -21.58 -31.52
N LYS A 70 25.77 -22.41 -31.53
CA LYS A 70 25.62 -23.86 -31.56
C LYS A 70 24.99 -24.40 -30.28
N LEU A 71 25.40 -23.88 -29.12
CA LEU A 71 24.80 -24.21 -27.82
C LEU A 71 23.29 -23.87 -27.85
N GLY A 72 22.92 -22.66 -28.29
CA GLY A 72 21.51 -22.26 -28.38
C GLY A 72 20.70 -23.21 -29.29
N LYS A 73 21.24 -23.60 -30.44
CA LYS A 73 20.59 -24.56 -31.36
C LYS A 73 20.40 -25.94 -30.74
N GLU A 74 21.37 -26.44 -30.00
CA GLU A 74 21.28 -27.73 -29.32
C GLU A 74 20.17 -27.75 -28.24
N PHE A 75 19.95 -26.63 -27.55
CA PHE A 75 18.90 -26.48 -26.54
C PHE A 75 17.60 -25.91 -27.10
N GLN A 76 17.52 -25.66 -28.42
CA GLN A 76 16.36 -25.09 -29.11
C GLN A 76 15.96 -23.72 -28.59
N ILE A 77 16.91 -22.90 -28.20
CA ILE A 77 16.75 -21.51 -27.73
C ILE A 77 17.66 -20.58 -28.54
N THR A 78 17.32 -19.30 -28.53
CA THR A 78 18.18 -18.27 -29.11
C THR A 78 18.85 -17.50 -27.96
N LEU A 79 20.13 -17.77 -27.75
CA LEU A 79 20.97 -17.02 -26.83
C LEU A 79 21.34 -15.68 -27.47
N ARG A 80 21.13 -14.60 -26.75
CA ARG A 80 21.45 -13.23 -27.16
C ARG A 80 22.31 -12.60 -26.07
N ASP A 81 23.32 -11.83 -26.46
CA ASP A 81 24.09 -11.06 -25.49
C ASP A 81 23.14 -10.13 -24.71
N ASN A 82 23.24 -10.14 -23.39
CA ASN A 82 22.50 -9.25 -22.54
C ASN A 82 22.89 -7.77 -22.80
N SER A 83 24.17 -7.52 -23.06
CA SER A 83 24.70 -6.20 -23.36
C SER A 83 25.70 -6.24 -24.53
N PRO A 84 25.37 -5.69 -25.70
CA PRO A 84 26.26 -5.70 -26.86
C PRO A 84 27.54 -4.85 -26.70
N GLY A 85 27.67 -4.10 -25.59
CA GLY A 85 28.84 -3.27 -25.31
C GLY A 85 29.90 -3.93 -24.42
N VAL A 86 29.61 -5.09 -23.83
CA VAL A 86 30.54 -5.83 -22.96
C VAL A 86 31.17 -6.93 -23.80
N LYS A 87 32.40 -6.68 -24.30
CA LYS A 87 33.02 -7.58 -25.28
C LYS A 87 34.09 -8.53 -24.71
N ASP A 88 34.63 -8.25 -23.56
CA ASP A 88 35.91 -8.85 -23.19
C ASP A 88 35.95 -9.68 -21.90
N ASP A 89 35.01 -9.59 -20.96
CA ASP A 89 35.00 -10.37 -19.75
C ASP A 89 33.56 -10.67 -19.28
N GLY A 90 33.11 -11.90 -19.38
CA GLY A 90 31.85 -12.40 -18.88
C GLY A 90 30.70 -12.33 -19.92
N LYS A 91 30.49 -13.44 -20.62
CA LYS A 91 29.42 -13.57 -21.63
C LYS A 91 28.10 -13.97 -21.02
N VAL A 92 27.43 -13.03 -20.40
CA VAL A 92 26.06 -13.22 -19.93
C VAL A 92 25.10 -13.10 -21.12
N THR A 93 24.40 -14.18 -21.41
CA THR A 93 23.38 -14.24 -22.46
C THR A 93 21.98 -14.36 -21.85
N VAL A 94 20.96 -13.94 -22.61
CA VAL A 94 19.56 -14.08 -22.24
C VAL A 94 18.80 -14.83 -23.35
N ALA A 95 17.77 -15.58 -22.96
CA ALA A 95 16.90 -16.25 -23.91
C ALA A 95 15.45 -16.21 -23.45
N ASN A 96 14.53 -16.04 -24.41
CA ASN A 96 13.10 -16.22 -24.17
C ASN A 96 12.72 -17.68 -24.37
N VAL A 97 12.01 -18.24 -23.40
CA VAL A 97 11.62 -19.66 -23.38
C VAL A 97 10.14 -19.79 -22.95
N PRO A 98 9.45 -20.85 -23.39
CA PRO A 98 8.09 -21.10 -22.92
C PRO A 98 8.09 -21.30 -21.39
N THR A 99 7.16 -20.63 -20.71
CA THR A 99 7.03 -20.66 -19.25
C THR A 99 6.76 -22.05 -18.66
N SER A 100 6.29 -22.99 -19.49
CA SER A 100 5.95 -24.35 -19.06
C SER A 100 7.14 -25.28 -18.81
N ASP A 101 8.35 -24.94 -19.26
CA ASP A 101 9.53 -25.82 -19.17
C ASP A 101 10.80 -25.11 -18.68
N VAL A 102 10.67 -23.93 -18.09
CA VAL A 102 11.81 -23.11 -17.63
C VAL A 102 12.74 -23.90 -16.70
N GLY A 103 12.18 -24.58 -15.69
CA GLY A 103 12.97 -25.33 -14.71
C GLY A 103 13.75 -26.51 -15.30
N GLY A 104 13.11 -27.26 -16.19
CA GLY A 104 13.75 -28.41 -16.88
C GLY A 104 14.84 -27.93 -17.83
N LEU A 105 14.66 -26.84 -18.52
CA LEU A 105 15.67 -26.28 -19.41
C LEU A 105 16.89 -25.75 -18.64
N ILE A 106 16.67 -25.01 -17.55
CA ILE A 106 17.73 -24.50 -16.67
C ILE A 106 18.59 -25.66 -16.14
N ALA A 107 17.96 -26.73 -15.64
CA ALA A 107 18.69 -27.89 -15.14
C ALA A 107 19.54 -28.55 -16.20
N ARG A 108 19.09 -28.62 -17.46
CA ARG A 108 19.87 -29.17 -18.58
C ARG A 108 21.00 -28.24 -18.99
N LEU A 109 20.78 -26.93 -19.04
CA LEU A 109 21.81 -25.94 -19.35
C LEU A 109 22.90 -25.94 -18.28
N ALA A 110 22.53 -25.93 -17.00
CA ALA A 110 23.50 -25.98 -15.90
C ALA A 110 24.35 -27.25 -15.84
N ALA A 111 23.93 -28.32 -16.52
CA ALA A 111 24.72 -29.57 -16.65
C ALA A 111 25.68 -29.54 -17.84
N ASP A 112 25.59 -28.57 -18.72
CA ASP A 112 26.47 -28.46 -19.89
C ASP A 112 27.84 -27.85 -19.50
N PRO A 113 28.97 -28.45 -19.86
CA PRO A 113 30.28 -27.96 -19.45
C PRO A 113 30.67 -26.61 -20.05
N ARG A 114 29.93 -26.09 -21.01
CA ARG A 114 30.09 -24.74 -21.61
C ARG A 114 29.34 -23.64 -20.83
N VAL A 115 28.49 -24.00 -19.90
CA VAL A 115 27.67 -23.09 -19.10
C VAL A 115 28.24 -22.99 -17.69
N GLU A 116 28.45 -21.79 -17.19
CA GLU A 116 28.90 -21.53 -15.83
C GLU A 116 27.70 -21.41 -14.88
N ALA A 117 26.63 -20.73 -15.33
CA ALA A 117 25.38 -20.63 -14.61
C ALA A 117 24.17 -20.54 -15.56
N ALA A 118 23.03 -21.07 -15.13
CA ALA A 118 21.76 -20.87 -15.79
C ALA A 118 20.67 -20.67 -14.73
N GLU A 119 19.90 -19.61 -14.86
CA GLU A 119 18.90 -19.24 -13.87
C GLU A 119 17.73 -18.46 -14.52
N PRO A 120 16.57 -18.36 -13.85
CA PRO A 120 15.52 -17.44 -14.30
C PRO A 120 16.03 -15.99 -14.29
N ALA A 121 15.60 -15.18 -15.27
CA ALA A 121 15.99 -13.77 -15.31
C ALA A 121 15.44 -13.01 -14.08
N GLY A 122 16.28 -12.88 -13.06
CA GLY A 122 15.95 -12.22 -11.80
C GLY A 122 15.79 -10.70 -11.97
N ILE A 123 14.88 -10.10 -11.24
CA ILE A 123 14.67 -8.65 -11.21
C ILE A 123 15.42 -8.05 -10.04
N ALA A 124 16.46 -7.29 -10.32
CA ALA A 124 17.11 -6.45 -9.32
C ALA A 124 16.26 -5.19 -9.09
N LYS A 125 15.89 -4.94 -7.83
CA LYS A 125 15.15 -3.75 -7.43
C LYS A 125 16.03 -2.89 -6.54
N MET A 126 15.92 -1.56 -6.67
CA MET A 126 16.49 -0.65 -5.69
C MET A 126 15.71 -0.81 -4.39
N LEU A 127 16.38 -1.21 -3.33
CA LEU A 127 15.78 -1.35 -2.00
C LEU A 127 15.91 -0.01 -1.27
N TRP A 128 14.77 0.67 -1.07
CA TRP A 128 14.72 1.79 -0.16
C TRP A 128 14.38 1.29 1.24
N THR A 129 15.27 1.51 2.17
CA THR A 129 15.06 1.22 3.59
C THR A 129 15.16 2.52 4.35
N PRO A 130 14.20 2.83 5.23
CA PRO A 130 14.25 4.06 6.02
C PRO A 130 15.50 4.09 6.92
N ASN A 131 16.00 5.30 7.17
CA ASN A 131 17.17 5.53 8.02
C ASN A 131 16.85 5.56 9.52
N ASP A 132 15.64 5.19 9.89
CA ASP A 132 15.17 5.17 11.28
C ASP A 132 15.90 4.07 12.07
N PRO A 133 16.63 4.41 13.17
CA PRO A 133 17.59 3.52 13.79
C PRO A 133 16.96 2.23 14.36
N LYS A 134 15.65 2.25 14.67
CA LYS A 134 14.91 1.09 15.19
C LYS A 134 14.08 0.36 14.12
N TYR A 135 14.16 0.75 12.86
CA TYR A 135 13.45 0.06 11.78
C TYR A 135 13.84 -1.42 11.68
N GLY A 136 15.10 -1.74 11.99
CA GLY A 136 15.58 -3.13 12.06
C GLY A 136 14.83 -4.00 13.08
N GLU A 137 14.28 -3.40 14.14
CA GLU A 137 13.47 -4.07 15.17
C GLU A 137 12.01 -4.29 14.72
N GLN A 138 11.56 -3.58 13.67
CA GLN A 138 10.18 -3.61 13.16
C GLN A 138 9.96 -4.75 12.14
N TRP A 139 10.14 -5.99 12.56
CA TRP A 139 9.86 -7.15 11.71
C TRP A 139 8.45 -7.09 11.08
N HIS A 140 7.51 -6.50 11.82
CA HIS A 140 6.10 -6.38 11.44
C HIS A 140 5.88 -5.46 10.22
N MET A 141 6.67 -4.41 10.06
CA MET A 141 6.62 -3.54 8.86
C MET A 141 7.10 -4.30 7.63
N LYS A 142 8.21 -5.03 7.74
CA LYS A 142 8.73 -5.87 6.65
C LYS A 142 7.73 -6.96 6.28
N ARG A 143 7.14 -7.64 7.29
CA ARG A 143 6.14 -8.69 7.07
C ARG A 143 4.85 -8.13 6.44
N ALA A 144 4.44 -6.93 6.75
CA ALA A 144 3.31 -6.27 6.12
C ALA A 144 3.61 -5.78 4.69
N GLY A 145 4.85 -5.85 4.23
CA GLY A 145 5.28 -5.40 2.91
C GLY A 145 5.39 -3.88 2.80
N ALA A 146 5.82 -3.20 3.87
CA ALA A 146 5.89 -1.74 3.91
C ALA A 146 6.81 -1.17 2.82
N GLU A 147 8.03 -1.70 2.69
CA GLU A 147 9.02 -1.22 1.71
C GLU A 147 8.47 -1.28 0.28
N SER A 148 7.83 -2.39 -0.09
CA SER A 148 7.21 -2.51 -1.42
C SER A 148 5.94 -1.66 -1.57
N ALA A 149 5.22 -1.36 -0.48
CA ALA A 149 4.07 -0.46 -0.52
C ALA A 149 4.49 0.98 -0.81
N TRP A 150 5.60 1.42 -0.22
CA TRP A 150 6.12 2.77 -0.38
C TRP A 150 6.60 3.10 -1.80
N GLU A 151 6.87 2.10 -2.64
CA GLU A 151 7.10 2.30 -4.08
C GLU A 151 5.87 2.87 -4.81
N TYR A 152 4.67 2.67 -4.27
CA TYR A 152 3.40 3.00 -4.93
C TYR A 152 2.58 4.06 -4.20
N ALA A 153 2.68 4.12 -2.88
CA ALA A 153 1.86 5.01 -2.05
C ALA A 153 2.48 5.23 -0.67
N CYS A 154 2.23 6.38 -0.06
CA CYS A 154 2.58 6.67 1.32
C CYS A 154 1.37 7.11 2.18
N GLY A 155 0.15 7.12 1.60
CA GLY A 155 -1.08 7.57 2.27
C GLY A 155 -1.29 9.08 2.24
N GLU A 156 -0.70 9.79 1.27
CA GLU A 156 -0.79 11.25 1.16
C GLU A 156 -2.24 11.75 1.08
N GLY A 157 -2.52 12.82 1.80
CA GLY A 157 -3.84 13.46 1.83
C GLY A 157 -4.89 12.75 2.67
N VAL A 158 -4.62 11.52 3.13
CA VAL A 158 -5.57 10.72 3.90
C VAL A 158 -5.53 11.09 5.37
N VAL A 159 -6.72 11.24 5.97
CA VAL A 159 -6.90 11.41 7.42
C VAL A 159 -7.30 10.07 8.02
N VAL A 160 -6.48 9.56 8.93
CA VAL A 160 -6.76 8.35 9.71
C VAL A 160 -7.09 8.73 11.14
N SER A 161 -8.32 8.47 11.56
CA SER A 161 -8.73 8.66 12.95
C SER A 161 -8.32 7.47 13.80
N VAL A 162 -7.68 7.74 14.92
CA VAL A 162 -7.34 6.76 15.95
C VAL A 162 -8.26 7.02 17.15
N VAL A 163 -9.29 6.20 17.26
CA VAL A 163 -10.29 6.28 18.35
C VAL A 163 -9.80 5.39 19.48
N ASP A 164 -9.08 6.00 20.45
CA ASP A 164 -8.27 5.27 21.44
C ASP A 164 -8.04 6.10 22.73
N THR A 165 -6.86 5.98 23.35
CA THR A 165 -6.44 6.73 24.54
C THR A 165 -5.96 8.16 24.27
N GLY A 166 -5.96 8.59 23.01
CA GLY A 166 -5.36 9.82 22.50
C GLY A 166 -4.10 9.54 21.68
N ILE A 167 -3.42 10.59 21.23
CA ILE A 167 -2.13 10.49 20.53
C ILE A 167 -1.20 11.58 21.09
N ALA A 168 0.09 11.29 21.18
CA ALA A 168 1.12 12.26 21.57
C ALA A 168 1.39 13.29 20.45
N CYS A 169 0.33 13.96 20.00
CA CYS A 169 0.35 14.99 18.98
C CYS A 169 0.52 16.42 19.51
N TYR A 170 0.44 16.61 20.83
CA TYR A 170 0.29 17.91 21.46
C TYR A 170 1.48 18.27 22.35
N ASP A 171 1.90 19.54 22.30
CA ASP A 171 2.74 20.20 23.27
C ASP A 171 1.88 21.20 24.07
N ALA A 172 0.98 20.70 24.93
CA ALA A 172 0.02 21.48 25.67
C ALA A 172 -0.37 20.79 26.98
N ASP A 173 -0.72 21.57 27.99
CA ASP A 173 -1.25 21.10 29.28
C ASP A 173 -0.38 20.04 30.00
N GLY A 174 0.93 20.14 29.83
CA GLY A 174 1.89 19.21 30.43
C GLY A 174 2.10 17.91 29.64
N PHE A 175 1.51 17.80 28.48
CA PHE A 175 1.82 16.77 27.47
C PHE A 175 2.91 17.23 26.54
N MET A 176 3.70 16.28 26.05
CA MET A 176 4.72 16.53 25.04
C MET A 176 4.41 15.73 23.77
N LYS A 177 4.62 16.35 22.62
CA LYS A 177 4.57 15.68 21.33
C LYS A 177 5.62 14.58 21.29
N GLY A 178 5.26 13.43 20.76
CA GLY A 178 6.22 12.34 20.53
C GLY A 178 7.36 12.81 19.62
N THR A 179 8.60 12.53 20.00
CA THR A 179 9.80 13.00 19.27
C THR A 179 9.78 12.51 17.82
N ASP A 180 9.36 11.29 17.62
CA ASP A 180 9.28 10.67 16.31
C ASP A 180 7.93 10.90 15.58
N LEU A 181 7.05 11.69 16.16
CA LEU A 181 5.86 12.25 15.52
C LEU A 181 6.08 13.70 15.04
N ALA A 182 7.31 14.22 15.14
CA ALA A 182 7.60 15.61 14.83
C ALA A 182 7.21 16.00 13.39
N GLY A 183 7.48 15.12 12.42
CA GLY A 183 7.13 15.32 11.01
C GLY A 183 5.70 14.86 10.65
N THR A 184 5.03 14.14 11.54
CA THR A 184 3.67 13.66 11.29
C THR A 184 2.65 14.78 11.45
N THR A 185 1.78 14.95 10.46
CA THR A 185 0.68 15.91 10.54
C THR A 185 -0.44 15.35 11.41
N CYS A 186 -0.68 15.99 12.54
CA CYS A 186 -1.88 15.75 13.33
C CYS A 186 -2.94 16.81 12.99
N VAL A 187 -4.14 16.38 12.61
CA VAL A 187 -5.30 17.26 12.46
C VAL A 187 -6.03 17.45 13.79
N PRO A 188 -6.87 18.47 13.95
CA PRO A 188 -7.66 18.65 15.18
C PRO A 188 -8.38 17.35 15.58
N GLY A 189 -8.31 17.05 16.86
CA GLY A 189 -8.96 15.90 17.49
C GLY A 189 -9.97 16.32 18.56
N TYR A 190 -10.55 15.33 19.28
CA TYR A 190 -11.43 15.59 20.40
C TYR A 190 -11.28 14.56 21.52
N ASN A 191 -11.33 15.04 22.74
CA ASN A 191 -11.25 14.24 23.96
C ASN A 191 -12.64 14.08 24.59
N PHE A 192 -13.28 12.94 24.36
CA PHE A 192 -14.61 12.62 24.89
C PHE A 192 -14.57 12.30 26.38
N VAL A 193 -13.43 11.89 26.92
CA VAL A 193 -13.26 11.64 28.36
C VAL A 193 -13.18 12.97 29.11
N GLY A 194 -12.36 13.90 28.63
CA GLY A 194 -12.16 15.22 29.24
C GLY A 194 -13.11 16.30 28.74
N LYS A 195 -13.95 16.03 27.73
CA LYS A 195 -14.89 16.97 27.10
C LYS A 195 -14.21 18.24 26.58
N ASN A 196 -13.06 18.11 25.92
CA ASN A 196 -12.27 19.21 25.37
C ASN A 196 -11.56 18.83 24.05
N GLU A 197 -10.89 19.77 23.42
CA GLU A 197 -10.23 19.61 22.13
C GLU A 197 -8.81 19.00 22.24
N ILE A 198 -8.29 18.75 23.44
CA ILE A 198 -6.96 18.21 23.64
C ILE A 198 -7.06 16.69 23.84
N ALA A 199 -6.91 15.95 22.74
CA ALA A 199 -6.94 14.50 22.73
C ALA A 199 -5.54 13.90 22.92
N ALA A 200 -4.77 14.46 23.87
CA ALA A 200 -3.45 13.98 24.22
C ALA A 200 -3.52 12.60 24.88
N ASP A 201 -2.51 11.79 24.62
CA ASP A 201 -2.41 10.44 25.17
C ASP A 201 -1.77 10.47 26.57
N ASP A 202 -2.45 9.90 27.54
CA ASP A 202 -2.02 9.77 28.94
C ASP A 202 -1.81 8.30 29.35
N GLN A 203 -1.76 7.38 28.37
CA GLN A 203 -1.66 5.95 28.58
C GLN A 203 -0.57 5.28 27.70
N GLY A 204 -0.42 5.74 26.44
CA GLY A 204 0.58 5.27 25.48
C GLY A 204 0.07 4.29 24.42
N HIS A 205 -1.09 3.67 24.62
CA HIS A 205 -1.64 2.70 23.67
C HIS A 205 -2.04 3.37 22.34
N GLY A 206 -2.76 4.48 22.39
CA GLY A 206 -3.20 5.19 21.17
C GLY A 206 -2.03 5.78 20.38
N THR A 207 -0.96 6.23 21.05
CA THR A 207 0.27 6.69 20.39
C THR A 207 0.97 5.55 19.68
N HIS A 208 1.09 4.38 20.31
CA HIS A 208 1.68 3.18 19.72
C HIS A 208 0.88 2.70 18.49
N VAL A 209 -0.44 2.70 18.58
CA VAL A 209 -1.35 2.40 17.47
C VAL A 209 -1.18 3.40 16.33
N ALA A 210 -1.17 4.69 16.63
CA ALA A 210 -1.00 5.77 15.66
C ALA A 210 0.35 5.70 14.94
N GLY A 211 1.42 5.37 15.67
CA GLY A 211 2.75 5.18 15.11
C GLY A 211 2.80 4.05 14.08
N THR A 212 2.13 2.94 14.31
CA THR A 212 2.05 1.86 13.32
C THR A 212 1.38 2.32 12.02
N ILE A 213 0.42 3.24 12.10
CA ILE A 213 -0.25 3.81 10.93
C ILE A 213 0.67 4.81 10.22
N ALA A 214 1.14 5.86 10.93
CA ALA A 214 1.73 7.04 10.29
C ALA A 214 2.83 7.71 11.13
N GLN A 215 3.72 6.91 11.71
CA GLN A 215 4.95 7.44 12.31
C GLN A 215 5.75 8.21 11.27
N THR A 216 6.42 9.31 11.67
CA THR A 216 7.38 9.96 10.81
C THR A 216 8.46 8.96 10.40
N THR A 217 8.72 8.84 9.12
CA THR A 217 9.58 7.80 8.57
C THR A 217 10.74 8.43 7.81
N ASN A 218 11.91 7.80 7.85
CA ASN A 218 13.14 8.29 7.19
C ASN A 218 13.61 9.65 7.74
N ASN A 219 13.48 9.84 9.05
CA ASN A 219 13.87 11.08 9.75
C ASN A 219 15.14 10.92 10.63
N GLY A 220 15.76 9.73 10.63
CA GLY A 220 16.92 9.41 11.46
C GLY A 220 16.58 9.22 12.94
N VAL A 221 15.30 9.10 13.30
CA VAL A 221 14.80 8.92 14.66
C VAL A 221 13.90 7.69 14.72
N GLY A 222 14.04 6.88 15.72
CA GLY A 222 13.09 5.84 16.15
C GLY A 222 12.69 4.82 15.10
N VAL A 223 11.44 4.84 14.66
CA VAL A 223 10.71 3.79 13.95
C VAL A 223 9.87 4.34 12.79
N ALA A 224 9.41 3.47 11.90
CA ALA A 224 8.60 3.83 10.75
C ALA A 224 7.10 3.55 10.95
N GLY A 225 6.25 4.25 10.18
CA GLY A 225 4.82 4.02 10.04
C GLY A 225 4.45 3.56 8.63
N LEU A 226 3.45 2.69 8.48
CA LEU A 226 3.11 2.07 7.20
C LEU A 226 2.60 3.08 6.15
N ALA A 227 1.77 4.03 6.56
CA ALA A 227 1.24 5.11 5.73
C ALA A 227 1.77 6.47 6.21
N HIS A 228 3.10 6.63 6.16
CA HIS A 228 3.83 7.72 6.82
C HIS A 228 3.50 9.13 6.31
N CYS A 229 2.85 9.28 5.15
CA CYS A 229 2.34 10.57 4.66
C CYS A 229 0.89 10.85 5.10
N ALA A 230 0.22 9.89 5.75
CA ALA A 230 -1.15 10.10 6.23
C ALA A 230 -1.18 11.07 7.42
N LYS A 231 -2.31 11.75 7.58
CA LYS A 231 -2.57 12.64 8.72
C LYS A 231 -3.26 11.85 9.82
N LEU A 232 -2.86 12.06 11.05
CA LEU A 232 -3.47 11.45 12.22
C LEU A 232 -4.53 12.36 12.83
N MET A 233 -5.69 11.78 13.16
CA MET A 233 -6.77 12.45 13.90
C MET A 233 -6.91 11.79 15.27
N PRO A 234 -6.42 12.41 16.35
CA PRO A 234 -6.54 11.86 17.70
C PRO A 234 -7.97 11.99 18.21
N VAL A 235 -8.60 10.87 18.58
CA VAL A 235 -9.94 10.83 19.16
C VAL A 235 -9.90 10.03 20.45
N LYS A 236 -9.84 10.75 21.58
CA LYS A 236 -9.70 10.13 22.88
C LYS A 236 -11.05 9.73 23.46
N VAL A 237 -11.29 8.43 23.50
CA VAL A 237 -12.49 7.81 24.11
C VAL A 237 -12.15 6.90 25.27
N LEU A 238 -10.86 6.59 25.46
CA LEU A 238 -10.34 5.79 26.55
C LEU A 238 -9.51 6.68 27.49
N SER A 239 -9.69 6.47 28.79
CA SER A 239 -8.97 7.16 29.86
C SER A 239 -7.52 6.64 30.01
N ALA A 240 -6.73 7.27 30.90
CA ALA A 240 -5.40 6.80 31.30
C ALA A 240 -5.37 5.36 31.84
N ARG A 241 -6.50 4.81 32.21
CA ARG A 241 -6.63 3.40 32.65
C ARG A 241 -6.95 2.44 31.50
N GLY A 242 -7.04 2.96 30.24
CA GLY A 242 -7.31 2.13 29.06
C GLY A 242 -8.78 1.68 28.92
N TRP A 243 -9.74 2.37 29.53
CA TRP A 243 -11.17 2.05 29.37
C TRP A 243 -12.02 3.31 29.23
N GLY A 244 -13.16 3.16 28.55
CA GLY A 244 -14.12 4.22 28.31
C GLY A 244 -15.54 3.69 28.12
N THR A 245 -16.49 4.56 27.86
CA THR A 245 -17.89 4.20 27.67
C THR A 245 -18.23 3.90 26.22
N MET A 246 -19.24 3.05 25.98
CA MET A 246 -19.77 2.81 24.63
C MET A 246 -20.38 4.08 24.02
N ALA A 247 -20.82 5.03 24.84
CA ALA A 247 -21.31 6.32 24.39
C ALA A 247 -20.16 7.15 23.79
N ASP A 248 -19.04 7.28 24.53
CA ASP A 248 -17.88 8.02 24.04
C ASP A 248 -17.29 7.38 22.76
N VAL A 249 -17.25 6.03 22.69
CA VAL A 249 -16.83 5.31 21.49
C VAL A 249 -17.75 5.64 20.30
N ALA A 250 -19.06 5.60 20.49
CA ALA A 250 -20.01 5.89 19.43
C ALA A 250 -19.95 7.35 18.97
N GLU A 251 -19.81 8.28 19.91
CA GLU A 251 -19.63 9.69 19.60
C GLU A 251 -18.30 9.93 18.86
N GLY A 252 -17.21 9.32 19.32
CA GLY A 252 -15.90 9.40 18.68
C GLY A 252 -15.90 8.89 17.23
N ILE A 253 -16.58 7.77 16.94
CA ILE A 253 -16.76 7.25 15.57
C ILE A 253 -17.53 8.25 14.70
N ARG A 254 -18.65 8.79 15.20
CA ARG A 254 -19.45 9.78 14.45
C ARG A 254 -18.66 11.05 14.21
N TRP A 255 -18.03 11.57 15.25
CA TRP A 255 -17.22 12.77 15.19
C TRP A 255 -16.09 12.63 14.16
N SER A 256 -15.39 11.52 14.15
CA SER A 256 -14.35 11.20 13.16
C SER A 256 -14.88 11.29 11.73
N ALA A 257 -16.02 10.65 11.47
CA ALA A 257 -16.67 10.66 10.16
C ALA A 257 -17.17 12.04 9.73
N ASP A 258 -17.55 12.91 10.69
CA ASP A 258 -18.01 14.27 10.43
C ASP A 258 -16.86 15.26 10.22
N HIS A 259 -15.67 14.95 10.73
CA HIS A 259 -14.47 15.81 10.66
C HIS A 259 -13.45 15.35 9.64
N GLY A 260 -13.88 14.53 8.66
CA GLY A 260 -13.08 14.24 7.47
C GLY A 260 -12.14 13.04 7.58
N ALA A 261 -12.30 12.17 8.58
CA ALA A 261 -11.62 10.90 8.59
C ALA A 261 -12.06 10.02 7.41
N GLN A 262 -11.12 9.48 6.69
CA GLN A 262 -11.37 8.54 5.59
C GLN A 262 -11.16 7.10 6.04
N VAL A 263 -10.34 6.91 7.08
CA VAL A 263 -10.14 5.63 7.76
C VAL A 263 -10.30 5.86 9.26
N ILE A 264 -11.00 4.95 9.94
CA ILE A 264 -11.10 4.92 11.41
C ILE A 264 -10.48 3.61 11.89
N ASN A 265 -9.51 3.70 12.79
CA ASN A 265 -8.95 2.57 13.51
C ASN A 265 -9.52 2.48 14.92
N LEU A 266 -10.03 1.29 15.27
CA LEU A 266 -10.62 0.95 16.55
C LEU A 266 -9.82 -0.18 17.20
N SER A 267 -8.70 0.16 17.86
CA SER A 267 -7.88 -0.80 18.61
C SER A 267 -8.46 -1.06 20.02
N LEU A 268 -9.77 -1.19 20.08
CA LEU A 268 -10.56 -1.38 21.29
C LEU A 268 -11.73 -2.33 21.04
N GLY A 269 -12.36 -2.80 22.10
CA GLY A 269 -13.55 -3.62 21.95
C GLY A 269 -14.17 -4.06 23.28
N ALA A 270 -15.35 -4.65 23.15
CA ALA A 270 -16.10 -5.23 24.26
C ALA A 270 -16.72 -6.57 23.87
N PRO A 271 -17.00 -7.45 24.85
CA PRO A 271 -17.62 -8.74 24.59
C PRO A 271 -19.11 -8.64 24.27
N MET A 272 -19.73 -7.49 24.54
CA MET A 272 -21.16 -7.28 24.36
C MET A 272 -21.47 -6.33 23.21
N LYS A 273 -22.50 -6.68 22.43
CA LYS A 273 -23.03 -5.84 21.36
C LYS A 273 -23.64 -4.55 21.92
N SER A 274 -23.30 -3.42 21.32
CA SER A 274 -23.88 -2.12 21.60
C SER A 274 -24.62 -1.57 20.39
N LYS A 275 -25.92 -1.35 20.48
CA LYS A 275 -26.70 -0.79 19.36
C LYS A 275 -26.29 0.64 19.02
N VAL A 276 -25.84 1.39 20.02
CA VAL A 276 -25.38 2.78 19.83
C VAL A 276 -24.10 2.80 18.99
N VAL A 277 -23.14 1.91 19.32
CA VAL A 277 -21.90 1.77 18.55
C VAL A 277 -22.17 1.21 17.16
N GLU A 278 -23.06 0.21 17.01
CA GLU A 278 -23.48 -0.31 15.70
C GLU A 278 -24.02 0.81 14.78
N ASN A 279 -24.88 1.68 15.34
CA ASN A 279 -25.42 2.80 14.59
C ASN A 279 -24.34 3.81 14.19
N ALA A 280 -23.32 4.05 15.04
CA ALA A 280 -22.21 4.93 14.73
C ALA A 280 -21.29 4.34 13.64
N VAL A 281 -20.99 3.05 13.71
CA VAL A 281 -20.23 2.31 12.67
C VAL A 281 -20.95 2.38 11.31
N ASN A 282 -22.26 2.07 11.31
CA ASN A 282 -23.06 2.12 10.09
C ASN A 282 -23.13 3.55 9.51
N TYR A 283 -23.16 4.57 10.37
CA TYR A 283 -23.10 5.98 9.95
C TYR A 283 -21.76 6.30 9.26
N ALA A 284 -20.64 5.93 9.85
CA ALA A 284 -19.32 6.16 9.28
C ALA A 284 -19.15 5.44 7.92
N ILE A 285 -19.54 4.17 7.83
CA ILE A 285 -19.48 3.40 6.58
C ILE A 285 -20.36 4.03 5.49
N LYS A 286 -21.58 4.48 5.83
CA LYS A 286 -22.46 5.16 4.88
C LYS A 286 -21.88 6.49 4.37
N LYS A 287 -21.02 7.14 5.14
CA LYS A 287 -20.26 8.33 4.72
C LYS A 287 -19.03 7.99 3.86
N GLY A 288 -18.77 6.73 3.59
CA GLY A 288 -17.61 6.28 2.81
C GLY A 288 -16.34 6.10 3.63
N VAL A 289 -16.45 6.06 4.97
CA VAL A 289 -15.29 5.88 5.85
C VAL A 289 -14.98 4.39 6.03
N VAL A 290 -13.73 4.01 5.84
CA VAL A 290 -13.24 2.66 6.10
C VAL A 290 -13.10 2.46 7.61
N VAL A 291 -13.76 1.45 8.16
CA VAL A 291 -13.68 1.15 9.61
C VAL A 291 -12.91 -0.15 9.82
N VAL A 292 -11.80 -0.06 10.52
CA VAL A 292 -10.92 -1.19 10.87
C VAL A 292 -10.96 -1.39 12.37
N ALA A 293 -11.10 -2.63 12.83
CA ALA A 293 -11.18 -2.90 14.26
C ALA A 293 -10.45 -4.19 14.68
N ALA A 294 -9.84 -4.15 15.84
CA ALA A 294 -9.21 -5.28 16.49
C ALA A 294 -10.23 -6.38 16.85
N ALA A 295 -9.95 -7.64 16.49
CA ALA A 295 -10.87 -8.76 16.75
C ALA A 295 -11.07 -9.06 18.23
N GLY A 296 -10.11 -8.68 19.09
CA GLY A 296 -10.10 -8.92 20.52
C GLY A 296 -9.02 -9.91 20.97
N ASN A 297 -8.74 -9.93 22.26
CA ASN A 297 -7.60 -10.66 22.86
C ASN A 297 -8.03 -11.77 23.83
N SER A 298 -9.22 -12.34 23.64
CA SER A 298 -9.75 -13.38 24.53
C SER A 298 -9.45 -14.81 24.07
N GLY A 299 -8.94 -14.99 22.85
CA GLY A 299 -8.80 -16.32 22.23
C GLY A 299 -10.15 -16.98 21.89
N ARG A 300 -11.25 -16.25 22.02
CA ARG A 300 -12.63 -16.72 21.81
C ARG A 300 -13.25 -16.02 20.59
N SER A 301 -14.55 -15.79 20.60
CA SER A 301 -15.28 -15.11 19.53
C SER A 301 -14.79 -13.66 19.34
N VAL A 302 -14.97 -13.16 18.12
CA VAL A 302 -14.70 -11.76 17.77
C VAL A 302 -15.56 -10.83 18.62
N GLY A 303 -14.93 -9.79 19.18
CA GLY A 303 -15.60 -8.77 19.98
C GLY A 303 -16.24 -7.66 19.13
N TRP A 304 -16.91 -6.76 19.79
CA TRP A 304 -17.53 -5.57 19.18
C TRP A 304 -16.65 -4.35 19.44
N PRO A 305 -16.39 -3.48 18.43
CA PRO A 305 -17.13 -3.29 17.16
C PRO A 305 -16.66 -4.16 15.98
N ALA A 306 -15.61 -4.95 16.09
CA ALA A 306 -15.06 -5.72 14.98
C ALA A 306 -16.08 -6.66 14.31
N ALA A 307 -17.02 -7.22 15.10
CA ALA A 307 -18.05 -8.11 14.61
C ALA A 307 -19.24 -7.42 13.89
N TYR A 308 -19.26 -6.09 13.74
CA TYR A 308 -20.32 -5.44 12.96
C TYR A 308 -20.10 -5.61 11.45
N PRO A 309 -21.18 -5.80 10.67
CA PRO A 309 -21.11 -5.83 9.23
C PRO A 309 -20.39 -4.58 8.65
N GLY A 310 -19.57 -4.79 7.63
CA GLY A 310 -18.83 -3.72 6.97
C GLY A 310 -17.51 -3.30 7.66
N VAL A 311 -17.30 -3.69 8.92
CA VAL A 311 -16.02 -3.49 9.60
C VAL A 311 -14.97 -4.48 9.09
N ILE A 312 -13.73 -4.05 9.00
CA ILE A 312 -12.60 -4.92 8.71
C ILE A 312 -12.06 -5.42 10.07
N ALA A 313 -12.50 -6.62 10.46
CA ALA A 313 -12.05 -7.26 11.69
C ALA A 313 -10.66 -7.87 11.52
N VAL A 314 -9.72 -7.53 12.40
CA VAL A 314 -8.32 -7.90 12.27
C VAL A 314 -7.88 -8.82 13.40
N SER A 315 -7.39 -10.01 13.05
CA SER A 315 -6.73 -10.94 13.96
C SER A 315 -5.21 -10.70 14.03
N ALA A 316 -4.57 -11.19 15.09
CA ALA A 316 -3.14 -10.95 15.33
C ALA A 316 -2.29 -12.17 14.99
N THR A 317 -1.18 -11.96 14.25
CA THR A 317 -0.18 -12.98 13.94
C THR A 317 1.18 -12.66 14.57
N ASP A 318 2.00 -13.69 14.75
CA ASP A 318 3.40 -13.58 15.14
C ASP A 318 4.32 -13.46 13.90
N LYS A 319 5.63 -13.36 14.13
CA LYS A 319 6.65 -13.25 13.08
C LYS A 319 6.79 -14.49 12.17
N ASN A 320 6.24 -15.61 12.59
CA ASN A 320 6.25 -16.88 11.84
C ASN A 320 4.89 -17.14 11.14
N ASP A 321 4.03 -16.11 11.06
CA ASP A 321 2.69 -16.19 10.49
C ASP A 321 1.72 -17.12 11.24
N ASN A 322 2.00 -17.46 12.50
CA ASN A 322 1.06 -18.18 13.34
C ASN A 322 0.07 -17.22 13.98
N ILE A 323 -1.16 -17.68 14.17
CA ILE A 323 -2.14 -16.90 14.94
C ILE A 323 -1.69 -16.76 16.40
N ALA A 324 -1.74 -15.55 16.94
CA ALA A 324 -1.45 -15.33 18.34
C ALA A 324 -2.46 -16.06 19.22
N TRP A 325 -1.99 -16.71 20.29
CA TRP A 325 -2.83 -17.53 21.18
C TRP A 325 -4.01 -16.75 21.77
N PHE A 326 -3.82 -15.47 22.02
CA PHE A 326 -4.83 -14.57 22.56
C PHE A 326 -5.81 -14.04 21.50
N SER A 327 -5.46 -14.11 20.19
CA SER A 327 -6.29 -13.52 19.14
C SER A 327 -7.68 -14.13 19.11
N SER A 328 -8.70 -13.29 19.22
CA SER A 328 -10.09 -13.69 19.01
C SER A 328 -10.29 -14.16 17.56
N ARG A 329 -11.23 -15.07 17.38
CA ARG A 329 -11.46 -15.83 16.15
C ARG A 329 -12.94 -16.00 15.86
N GLY A 330 -13.28 -16.19 14.60
CA GLY A 330 -14.67 -16.38 14.15
C GLY A 330 -14.86 -16.00 12.69
N PRO A 331 -16.05 -16.24 12.13
CA PRO A 331 -16.34 -15.95 10.73
C PRO A 331 -16.30 -14.45 10.39
N GLU A 332 -16.30 -13.57 11.39
CA GLU A 332 -16.21 -12.13 11.22
C GLU A 332 -14.78 -11.65 10.93
N VAL A 333 -13.74 -12.45 11.23
CA VAL A 333 -12.35 -12.11 10.92
C VAL A 333 -12.22 -11.88 9.42
N ALA A 334 -11.81 -10.67 9.04
CA ALA A 334 -11.64 -10.29 7.65
C ALA A 334 -10.23 -10.61 7.14
N ILE A 335 -9.20 -10.38 7.99
CA ILE A 335 -7.80 -10.50 7.64
C ILE A 335 -6.95 -10.63 8.92
N GLY A 336 -5.81 -11.31 8.85
CA GLY A 336 -4.78 -11.33 9.88
C GLY A 336 -3.68 -10.30 9.59
N ALA A 337 -3.05 -9.77 10.66
CA ALA A 337 -1.91 -8.86 10.52
C ALA A 337 -0.95 -9.02 11.70
N PRO A 338 0.30 -8.53 11.61
CA PRO A 338 1.28 -8.59 12.69
C PRO A 338 0.76 -7.95 13.98
N GLY A 339 0.73 -8.71 15.07
CA GLY A 339 0.21 -8.23 16.36
C GLY A 339 0.98 -8.74 17.57
N VAL A 340 2.14 -9.39 17.38
CA VAL A 340 2.99 -9.89 18.46
C VAL A 340 4.38 -9.27 18.32
N GLY A 341 4.90 -8.67 19.39
CA GLY A 341 6.22 -8.06 19.37
C GLY A 341 6.31 -6.85 18.43
N VAL A 342 5.29 -6.02 18.43
CA VAL A 342 5.22 -4.80 17.60
C VAL A 342 5.92 -3.66 18.33
N THR A 343 6.98 -3.14 17.72
CA THR A 343 7.80 -2.02 18.24
C THR A 343 7.31 -0.70 17.69
N GLN A 344 6.91 0.24 18.56
CA GLN A 344 6.51 1.59 18.20
C GLN A 344 6.80 2.59 19.30
N GLN A 345 6.69 3.88 18.98
CA GLN A 345 6.74 4.94 19.98
C GLN A 345 5.53 4.90 20.90
N THR A 346 5.78 5.14 22.18
CA THR A 346 4.75 5.38 23.21
C THR A 346 4.87 6.80 23.75
N ILE A 347 4.23 7.06 24.88
CA ILE A 347 4.40 8.29 25.64
C ILE A 347 5.45 8.11 26.74
N CYS A 348 5.92 9.23 27.31
CA CYS A 348 6.74 9.22 28.51
C CYS A 348 5.94 8.77 29.73
N GLU A 349 6.52 7.99 30.62
CA GLU A 349 5.99 7.80 31.96
C GLU A 349 5.87 9.16 32.67
N ALA A 350 4.68 9.47 33.12
CA ALA A 350 4.29 10.75 33.71
C ALA A 350 4.14 11.94 32.73
N GLY A 351 4.09 11.72 31.44
CA GLY A 351 3.64 12.71 30.43
C GLY A 351 4.45 13.99 30.33
N LYS A 352 5.66 14.07 30.90
CA LYS A 352 6.17 15.43 31.16
C LYS A 352 7.57 15.78 30.67
N ASN A 353 8.50 14.89 30.41
CA ASN A 353 9.87 15.38 30.18
C ASN A 353 10.71 14.68 29.11
N LYS A 354 10.33 13.55 28.57
CA LYS A 354 11.04 12.90 27.45
C LYS A 354 10.10 11.90 26.77
N CYS A 355 9.68 12.19 25.55
CA CYS A 355 8.85 11.28 24.74
C CYS A 355 9.68 10.48 23.75
N GLU A 356 10.80 9.91 24.20
CA GLU A 356 11.65 9.00 23.43
C GLU A 356 11.41 7.54 23.83
N GLN A 357 10.23 7.21 24.36
CA GLN A 357 9.97 5.85 24.78
C GLN A 357 9.44 5.00 23.65
N TRP A 358 10.05 3.85 23.51
CA TRP A 358 9.72 2.81 22.55
C TRP A 358 9.18 1.62 23.31
N GLY A 359 8.02 1.11 22.89
CA GLY A 359 7.37 -0.03 23.52
C GLY A 359 7.21 -1.20 22.56
N VAL A 360 7.31 -2.41 23.08
CA VAL A 360 7.03 -3.65 22.35
C VAL A 360 5.72 -4.20 22.86
N PHE A 361 4.65 -4.08 22.07
CA PHE A 361 3.30 -4.45 22.49
C PHE A 361 2.79 -5.68 21.73
N ASN A 362 1.84 -6.38 22.37
CA ASN A 362 1.15 -7.54 21.83
C ASN A 362 -0.36 -7.32 21.88
N GLY A 363 -1.07 -7.66 20.83
CA GLY A 363 -2.52 -7.55 20.78
C GLY A 363 -3.06 -7.45 19.36
N THR A 364 -4.32 -7.77 19.18
CA THR A 364 -5.06 -7.41 17.97
C THR A 364 -5.14 -5.89 17.80
N SER A 365 -4.95 -5.14 18.88
CA SER A 365 -4.78 -3.68 18.88
C SER A 365 -3.55 -3.21 18.09
N MET A 366 -2.50 -4.03 17.98
CA MET A 366 -1.30 -3.75 17.19
C MET A 366 -1.44 -4.27 15.77
N ALA A 367 -2.28 -5.28 15.55
CA ALA A 367 -2.59 -5.81 14.22
C ALA A 367 -3.50 -4.86 13.41
N SER A 368 -4.54 -4.33 14.04
CA SER A 368 -5.52 -3.41 13.43
C SER A 368 -4.87 -2.20 12.73
N PRO A 369 -3.92 -1.47 13.33
CA PRO A 369 -3.32 -0.31 12.69
C PRO A 369 -2.48 -0.63 11.46
N HIS A 370 -1.93 -1.84 11.30
CA HIS A 370 -1.31 -2.24 10.03
C HIS A 370 -2.34 -2.27 8.90
N VAL A 371 -3.53 -2.81 9.19
CA VAL A 371 -4.62 -2.84 8.19
C VAL A 371 -5.18 -1.45 7.93
N ALA A 372 -5.27 -0.60 8.96
CA ALA A 372 -5.69 0.80 8.80
C ALA A 372 -4.68 1.61 7.99
N GLY A 373 -3.38 1.41 8.21
CA GLY A 373 -2.31 1.98 7.39
C GLY A 373 -2.39 1.50 5.93
N ALA A 374 -2.55 0.20 5.70
CA ALA A 374 -2.74 -0.34 4.36
C ALA A 374 -4.01 0.22 3.68
N ALA A 375 -5.12 0.36 4.42
CA ALA A 375 -6.31 1.04 3.92
C ALA A 375 -6.03 2.50 3.54
N ALA A 376 -5.23 3.22 4.33
CA ALA A 376 -4.85 4.60 4.03
C ALA A 376 -3.99 4.69 2.75
N LEU A 377 -3.11 3.72 2.49
CA LEU A 377 -2.37 3.65 1.22
C LEU A 377 -3.33 3.56 0.02
N LEU A 378 -4.34 2.69 0.09
CA LEU A 378 -5.32 2.50 -0.97
C LEU A 378 -6.22 3.72 -1.16
N VAL A 379 -6.67 4.34 -0.06
CA VAL A 379 -7.47 5.57 -0.10
C VAL A 379 -6.66 6.72 -0.70
N GLY A 380 -5.38 6.85 -0.36
CA GLY A 380 -4.46 7.83 -0.96
C GLY A 380 -4.27 7.62 -2.47
N GLN A 381 -4.37 6.39 -2.95
CA GLN A 381 -4.39 6.07 -4.38
C GLN A 381 -5.76 6.34 -5.05
N GLY A 382 -6.80 6.73 -4.29
CA GLY A 382 -8.12 7.08 -4.82
C GLY A 382 -9.19 5.99 -4.69
N VAL A 383 -8.95 4.91 -3.95
CA VAL A 383 -9.98 3.91 -3.63
C VAL A 383 -10.83 4.40 -2.46
N THR A 384 -11.94 5.07 -2.75
CA THR A 384 -12.77 5.75 -1.73
C THR A 384 -13.94 4.92 -1.20
N ASN A 385 -14.26 3.79 -1.83
CA ASN A 385 -15.36 2.93 -1.38
C ASN A 385 -14.84 1.92 -0.34
N PRO A 386 -15.42 1.87 0.89
CA PRO A 386 -14.96 0.96 1.95
C PRO A 386 -14.98 -0.52 1.59
N ASP A 387 -16.01 -0.97 0.85
CA ASP A 387 -16.09 -2.37 0.42
C ASP A 387 -15.00 -2.71 -0.60
N SER A 388 -14.66 -1.76 -1.48
CA SER A 388 -13.56 -1.93 -2.44
C SER A 388 -12.21 -2.01 -1.72
N VAL A 389 -11.96 -1.16 -0.73
CA VAL A 389 -10.75 -1.22 0.09
C VAL A 389 -10.64 -2.59 0.78
N LYS A 390 -11.72 -3.04 1.43
CA LYS A 390 -11.77 -4.36 2.07
C LYS A 390 -11.51 -5.49 1.07
N ALA A 391 -12.15 -5.44 -0.09
CA ALA A 391 -12.01 -6.47 -1.13
C ALA A 391 -10.57 -6.56 -1.66
N ILE A 392 -9.90 -5.42 -1.90
CA ILE A 392 -8.50 -5.39 -2.35
C ILE A 392 -7.58 -5.97 -1.29
N LEU A 393 -7.71 -5.53 -0.02
CA LEU A 393 -6.89 -6.06 1.08
C LEU A 393 -7.06 -7.58 1.22
N GLN A 394 -8.28 -8.09 1.06
CA GLN A 394 -8.56 -9.53 1.13
C GLN A 394 -8.04 -10.30 -0.08
N ALA A 395 -8.19 -9.74 -1.29
CA ALA A 395 -7.75 -10.39 -2.53
C ALA A 395 -6.23 -10.49 -2.65
N THR A 396 -5.51 -9.57 -2.03
CA THR A 396 -4.04 -9.50 -2.08
C THR A 396 -3.36 -10.13 -0.86
N ALA A 397 -4.12 -10.54 0.15
CA ALA A 397 -3.60 -11.19 1.35
C ALA A 397 -2.90 -12.53 1.02
N THR A 398 -1.86 -12.87 1.77
CA THR A 398 -1.25 -14.21 1.71
C THR A 398 -2.25 -15.23 2.26
N PRO A 399 -2.77 -16.17 1.44
CA PRO A 399 -3.85 -17.07 1.85
C PRO A 399 -3.45 -17.98 3.03
N LYS A 400 -4.40 -18.25 3.91
CA LYS A 400 -4.30 -19.22 5.00
C LYS A 400 -5.55 -20.11 5.01
N GLU A 401 -5.41 -21.36 5.48
CA GLU A 401 -6.48 -22.35 5.41
C GLU A 401 -7.64 -22.03 6.36
N ASP A 402 -7.34 -21.74 7.63
CA ASP A 402 -8.36 -21.47 8.65
C ASP A 402 -8.91 -20.04 8.55
N LYS A 403 -10.07 -19.92 7.91
CA LYS A 403 -10.75 -18.64 7.72
C LYS A 403 -11.27 -18.00 9.01
N ASN A 404 -11.51 -18.77 10.06
CA ASN A 404 -11.91 -18.23 11.35
C ASN A 404 -10.73 -17.57 12.09
N LEU A 405 -9.50 -17.96 11.76
CA LEU A 405 -8.29 -17.39 12.34
C LEU A 405 -7.76 -16.22 11.52
N PHE A 406 -7.76 -16.35 10.20
CA PHE A 406 -7.04 -15.45 9.30
C PHE A 406 -7.94 -14.69 8.31
N GLY A 407 -9.24 -14.96 8.27
CA GLY A 407 -10.12 -14.42 7.24
C GLY A 407 -9.65 -14.79 5.84
N ALA A 408 -9.36 -13.80 5.01
CA ALA A 408 -8.81 -14.02 3.66
C ALA A 408 -7.36 -14.50 3.67
N GLY A 409 -6.61 -14.19 4.73
CA GLY A 409 -5.20 -14.50 4.87
C GLY A 409 -4.47 -13.44 5.71
N ILE A 410 -3.16 -13.31 5.51
CA ILE A 410 -2.32 -12.32 6.20
C ILE A 410 -2.08 -11.11 5.31
N LEU A 411 -2.15 -9.92 5.87
CA LEU A 411 -1.96 -8.64 5.20
C LEU A 411 -0.68 -8.58 4.36
N GLU A 412 -0.81 -8.07 3.14
CA GLU A 412 0.25 -7.75 2.20
C GLU A 412 0.02 -6.33 1.63
N ALA A 413 0.44 -5.32 2.39
CA ALA A 413 0.21 -3.92 2.00
C ALA A 413 0.91 -3.56 0.68
N GLY A 414 2.10 -4.12 0.43
CA GLY A 414 2.83 -3.94 -0.82
C GLY A 414 2.06 -4.47 -2.03
N LYS A 415 1.54 -5.69 -1.93
CA LYS A 415 0.72 -6.28 -3.01
C LYS A 415 -0.57 -5.50 -3.23
N ALA A 416 -1.20 -5.01 -2.16
CA ALA A 416 -2.43 -4.21 -2.26
C ALA A 416 -2.18 -2.86 -2.95
N ALA A 417 -1.12 -2.15 -2.57
CA ALA A 417 -0.74 -0.89 -3.18
C ALA A 417 -0.35 -1.06 -4.66
N MET A 418 0.47 -2.07 -4.98
CA MET A 418 0.87 -2.42 -6.34
C MET A 418 -0.34 -2.78 -7.21
N HIS A 419 -1.23 -3.67 -6.72
CA HIS A 419 -2.45 -4.06 -7.43
C HIS A 419 -3.30 -2.83 -7.79
N THR A 420 -3.54 -1.94 -6.83
CA THR A 420 -4.31 -0.71 -7.03
C THR A 420 -3.67 0.19 -8.06
N HIS A 421 -2.35 0.39 -7.99
CA HIS A 421 -1.60 1.17 -8.96
C HIS A 421 -1.83 0.65 -10.39
N TRP A 422 -1.62 -0.63 -10.63
CA TRP A 422 -1.75 -1.22 -11.96
C TRP A 422 -3.19 -1.26 -12.47
N VAL A 423 -4.18 -1.47 -11.61
CA VAL A 423 -5.60 -1.34 -11.98
C VAL A 423 -5.90 0.07 -12.46
N HIS A 424 -5.41 1.11 -11.77
CA HIS A 424 -5.59 2.49 -12.20
C HIS A 424 -4.88 2.80 -13.53
N VAL A 425 -3.68 2.28 -13.74
CA VAL A 425 -2.96 2.39 -15.02
C VAL A 425 -3.80 1.77 -16.15
N ALA A 426 -4.30 0.55 -15.95
CA ALA A 426 -5.12 -0.15 -16.94
C ALA A 426 -6.43 0.60 -17.26
N VAL A 427 -7.13 1.08 -16.22
CA VAL A 427 -8.38 1.86 -16.39
C VAL A 427 -8.12 3.16 -17.15
N ARG A 428 -7.04 3.89 -16.83
CA ARG A 428 -6.65 5.10 -17.55
C ARG A 428 -6.34 4.81 -19.02
N LEU A 429 -5.63 3.74 -19.31
CA LEU A 429 -5.32 3.32 -20.68
C LEU A 429 -6.61 3.03 -21.47
N VAL A 430 -7.51 2.23 -20.91
CA VAL A 430 -8.80 1.91 -21.55
C VAL A 430 -9.63 3.19 -21.80
N ALA A 431 -9.69 4.08 -20.82
CA ALA A 431 -10.41 5.35 -20.96
C ALA A 431 -9.82 6.24 -22.06
N LEU A 432 -8.50 6.35 -22.15
CA LEU A 432 -7.81 7.11 -23.20
C LEU A 432 -8.04 6.52 -24.58
N LEU A 433 -7.98 5.19 -24.71
CA LEU A 433 -8.25 4.51 -25.98
C LEU A 433 -9.72 4.69 -26.39
N ALA A 434 -10.66 4.58 -25.47
CA ALA A 434 -12.08 4.80 -25.74
C ALA A 434 -12.35 6.26 -26.17
N LEU A 435 -11.77 7.24 -25.47
CA LEU A 435 -11.87 8.66 -25.83
C LEU A 435 -11.28 8.93 -27.21
N GLY A 436 -10.09 8.39 -27.49
CA GLY A 436 -9.43 8.47 -28.79
C GLY A 436 -10.31 7.89 -29.94
N GLY A 437 -10.95 6.74 -29.67
CA GLY A 437 -11.91 6.13 -30.59
C GLY A 437 -13.14 7.00 -30.87
N VAL A 438 -13.71 7.63 -29.85
CA VAL A 438 -14.84 8.56 -29.98
C VAL A 438 -14.42 9.78 -30.80
N VAL A 439 -13.27 10.38 -30.51
CA VAL A 439 -12.75 11.55 -31.25
C VAL A 439 -12.49 11.18 -32.70
N ALA A 440 -11.82 10.06 -32.96
CA ALA A 440 -11.55 9.56 -34.31
C ALA A 440 -12.85 9.32 -35.13
N SER A 441 -13.87 8.72 -34.49
CA SER A 441 -15.18 8.52 -35.09
C SER A 441 -15.85 9.84 -35.47
N ARG A 442 -15.78 10.86 -34.58
CA ARG A 442 -16.34 12.18 -34.86
C ARG A 442 -15.62 12.91 -36.02
N ILE A 443 -14.29 12.79 -36.10
CA ILE A 443 -13.48 13.35 -37.17
C ILE A 443 -13.88 12.70 -38.49
N LYS A 444 -13.95 11.37 -38.57
CA LYS A 444 -14.37 10.63 -39.75
C LYS A 444 -15.79 11.02 -40.22
N LYS A 445 -16.74 11.13 -39.27
CA LYS A 445 -18.12 11.56 -39.59
C LYS A 445 -18.19 12.98 -40.17
N LYS A 446 -17.21 13.84 -39.88
CA LYS A 446 -17.09 15.19 -40.45
C LYS A 446 -16.24 15.26 -41.73
N GLY A 447 -15.89 14.11 -42.33
CA GLY A 447 -15.08 14.03 -43.56
C GLY A 447 -13.57 14.19 -43.33
N GLY A 448 -13.12 14.26 -42.08
CA GLY A 448 -11.70 14.33 -41.74
C GLY A 448 -11.00 12.98 -41.83
N LYS A 449 -9.69 13.01 -42.09
CA LYS A 449 -8.82 11.81 -42.02
C LYS A 449 -8.22 11.66 -40.64
N VAL A 450 -8.25 10.46 -40.12
CA VAL A 450 -7.53 10.10 -38.86
C VAL A 450 -6.36 9.22 -39.31
N GLU A 451 -5.18 9.78 -39.22
CA GLU A 451 -3.96 8.99 -39.41
C GLU A 451 -3.68 8.19 -38.13
N GLY A 452 -3.74 6.87 -38.27
CA GLY A 452 -3.33 5.94 -37.20
C GLY A 452 -1.81 5.80 -37.21
N GLY A 453 -1.22 5.62 -36.04
CA GLY A 453 0.21 5.36 -35.96
C GLY A 453 0.61 4.87 -34.55
N ALA A 454 1.70 4.11 -34.51
CA ALA A 454 2.26 3.57 -33.25
C ALA A 454 2.54 4.66 -32.19
N GLY A 455 2.92 5.89 -32.66
CA GLY A 455 3.15 7.03 -31.76
C GLY A 455 1.92 7.48 -30.95
N LYS A 456 0.69 7.29 -31.51
CA LYS A 456 -0.55 7.64 -30.77
C LYS A 456 -0.89 6.60 -29.68
N VAL A 457 -0.61 5.33 -29.96
CA VAL A 457 -0.74 4.25 -28.98
C VAL A 457 0.32 4.42 -27.90
N LEU A 458 1.56 4.73 -28.26
CA LEU A 458 2.63 5.02 -27.34
C LEU A 458 2.30 6.23 -26.44
N GLY A 459 1.77 7.32 -27.04
CA GLY A 459 1.32 8.48 -26.28
C GLY A 459 0.21 8.16 -25.28
N ALA A 460 -0.76 7.31 -25.64
CA ALA A 460 -1.79 6.85 -24.73
C ALA A 460 -1.22 5.98 -23.59
N LEU A 461 -0.25 5.13 -23.89
CA LEU A 461 0.47 4.34 -22.89
C LEU A 461 1.23 5.24 -21.90
N VAL A 462 2.02 6.19 -22.42
CA VAL A 462 2.75 7.18 -21.61
C VAL A 462 1.80 7.99 -20.74
N ALA A 463 0.67 8.42 -21.27
CA ALA A 463 -0.34 9.15 -20.51
C ALA A 463 -0.99 8.30 -19.42
N SER A 464 -1.22 7.00 -19.65
CA SER A 464 -1.85 6.11 -18.69
C SER A 464 -1.01 5.87 -17.43
N VAL A 465 0.31 5.94 -17.53
CA VAL A 465 1.23 5.82 -16.39
C VAL A 465 1.55 7.17 -15.74
N GLY A 466 0.90 8.27 -16.17
CA GLY A 466 1.10 9.59 -15.56
C GLY A 466 2.36 10.32 -16.02
N LEU A 467 2.98 9.92 -17.13
CA LEU A 467 4.24 10.50 -17.63
C LEU A 467 4.05 11.73 -18.55
N LEU A 468 2.80 12.18 -18.79
CA LEU A 468 2.53 13.36 -19.62
C LEU A 468 3.30 14.63 -19.19
N PRO A 469 3.44 14.96 -17.90
CA PRO A 469 4.18 16.14 -17.48
C PRO A 469 5.69 16.10 -17.81
N ILE A 470 6.23 14.92 -18.11
CA ILE A 470 7.67 14.73 -18.41
C ILE A 470 7.97 14.88 -19.90
N LEU A 471 6.95 14.79 -20.78
CA LEU A 471 7.14 14.91 -22.24
C LEU A 471 7.85 16.20 -22.66
N PRO A 472 7.54 17.40 -22.11
CA PRO A 472 8.27 18.62 -22.44
C PRO A 472 9.75 18.59 -22.07
N LEU A 473 10.11 17.86 -20.98
CA LEU A 473 11.51 17.70 -20.56
C LEU A 473 12.32 16.82 -21.52
N LEU A 474 11.63 16.00 -22.31
CA LEU A 474 12.21 15.15 -23.36
C LEU A 474 12.16 15.81 -24.75
N GLY A 475 11.80 17.11 -24.84
CA GLY A 475 11.68 17.83 -26.11
C GLY A 475 10.48 17.39 -26.96
N ILE A 476 9.52 16.69 -26.40
CA ILE A 476 8.30 16.25 -27.07
C ILE A 476 7.20 17.27 -26.74
N PRO A 477 6.61 17.98 -27.72
CA PRO A 477 5.54 18.93 -27.45
C PRO A 477 4.34 18.22 -26.80
N ALA A 478 3.82 18.81 -25.73
CA ALA A 478 2.68 18.30 -24.97
C ALA A 478 1.36 18.37 -25.78
#